data_48478766f4d7f4bba0c2b790c8bfa144
#
_entry.id   48478766f4d7f4bba0c2b790c8bfa144
#
_cell.length_a   1.000
_cell.length_b   1.000
_cell.length_c   1.000
_cell.angle_alpha   90.00
_cell.angle_beta   90.00
_cell.angle_gamma   90.00
#
_symmetry.space_group_name_H-M   'P 1'
#
loop_
_entity.id
_entity.type
_entity.pdbx_description
1 polymer ?
#
loop_
_entity_poly.entity_id
_entity_poly.type
_entity_poly.pdbx_seq_one_letter_code
_entity_poly.pdbx_strand_id
1 'polypeptide(L)'
;VDIAAVGNEVMYRGDLSETELIAHIQEFKKAVPNVEVGYVDAYYEFTDRPKITEACDVILANCYPYWEACHLDYSLLYMKQMYQEALRAGKGKKVIITETGWPSQGSDLGVSHPSYENALTYFINAQLWSDQDQIDMFYFSSFDESWKVGIEGDVGAFWGLWDKNEKLKF
;
A
#
# COMPACT_ATOMS: atom_id res chain seq x y z
N VAL A 1 20.48 -2.53 5.26
CA VAL A 1 19.25 -2.50 4.45
C VAL A 1 18.91 -3.93 4.07
N ASP A 2 17.71 -4.37 4.42
CA ASP A 2 17.28 -5.75 4.18
C ASP A 2 16.52 -5.87 2.85
N ILE A 3 15.69 -4.87 2.55
CA ILE A 3 14.88 -4.79 1.33
C ILE A 3 15.01 -3.40 0.72
N ALA A 4 15.09 -3.32 -0.59
CA ALA A 4 15.05 -2.07 -1.35
C ALA A 4 13.87 -2.07 -2.33
N ALA A 5 13.18 -0.93 -2.42
CA ALA A 5 12.11 -0.70 -3.40
C ALA A 5 12.64 0.10 -4.59
N VAL A 6 12.40 -0.36 -5.80
CA VAL A 6 12.73 0.35 -7.05
C VAL A 6 11.45 0.88 -7.66
N GLY A 7 11.11 2.11 -7.30
CA GLY A 7 9.87 2.79 -7.72
C GLY A 7 8.69 2.55 -6.79
N ASN A 8 7.75 3.49 -6.83
CA ASN A 8 6.46 3.42 -6.14
C ASN A 8 5.36 3.88 -7.10
N GLU A 9 4.37 3.02 -7.35
CA GLU A 9 3.19 3.27 -8.20
C GLU A 9 3.50 3.79 -9.62
N VAL A 10 4.63 3.37 -10.17
CA VAL A 10 5.10 3.79 -11.49
C VAL A 10 4.20 3.28 -12.61
N MET A 11 3.70 2.03 -12.47
CA MET A 11 2.76 1.46 -13.44
C MET A 11 1.36 2.04 -13.24
N TYR A 12 0.91 2.19 -12.00
CA TYR A 12 -0.38 2.80 -11.68
C TYR A 12 -0.50 4.22 -12.27
N ARG A 13 0.56 5.04 -12.17
CA ARG A 13 0.59 6.39 -12.73
C ARG A 13 0.96 6.44 -14.22
N GLY A 14 1.49 5.35 -14.79
CA GLY A 14 1.96 5.33 -16.17
C GLY A 14 3.24 6.16 -16.40
N ASP A 15 4.10 6.29 -15.39
CA ASP A 15 5.33 7.10 -15.45
C ASP A 15 6.40 6.50 -16.38
N LEU A 16 6.46 5.17 -16.47
CA LEU A 16 7.37 4.40 -17.32
C LEU A 16 6.62 3.25 -18.01
N SER A 17 7.24 2.69 -19.03
CA SER A 17 6.82 1.39 -19.56
C SER A 17 7.25 0.23 -18.65
N GLU A 18 6.58 -0.90 -18.74
CA GLU A 18 6.94 -2.14 -18.03
C GLU A 18 8.40 -2.54 -18.32
N THR A 19 8.87 -2.39 -19.55
CA THR A 19 10.23 -2.75 -19.96
C THR A 19 11.27 -1.85 -19.28
N GLU A 20 11.02 -0.56 -19.20
CA GLU A 20 11.91 0.40 -18.53
C GLU A 20 12.01 0.13 -17.04
N LEU A 21 10.88 -0.10 -16.37
CA LEU A 21 10.85 -0.44 -14.95
C LEU A 21 11.64 -1.74 -14.67
N ILE A 22 11.43 -2.79 -15.45
CA ILE A 22 12.18 -4.04 -15.33
C ILE A 22 13.68 -3.83 -15.51
N ALA A 23 14.09 -2.98 -16.47
CA ALA A 23 15.49 -2.65 -16.68
C ALA A 23 16.11 -1.99 -15.43
N HIS A 24 15.40 -1.02 -14.80
CA HIS A 24 15.84 -0.39 -13.57
C HIS A 24 15.93 -1.37 -12.40
N ILE A 25 14.94 -2.26 -12.23
CA ILE A 25 15.00 -3.32 -11.20
C ILE A 25 16.24 -4.19 -11.40
N GLN A 26 16.50 -4.64 -12.62
CA GLN A 26 17.64 -5.51 -12.94
C GLN A 26 18.99 -4.80 -12.76
N GLU A 27 19.09 -3.52 -13.13
CA GLU A 27 20.28 -2.70 -12.93
C GLU A 27 20.58 -2.54 -11.44
N PHE A 28 19.55 -2.21 -10.65
CA PHE A 28 19.69 -2.05 -9.20
C PHE A 28 20.13 -3.36 -8.53
N LYS A 29 19.52 -4.50 -8.89
CA LYS A 29 19.92 -5.83 -8.37
C LYS A 29 21.37 -6.15 -8.65
N LYS A 30 21.92 -5.76 -9.81
CA LYS A 30 23.34 -5.94 -10.12
C LYS A 30 24.24 -5.07 -9.26
N ALA A 31 23.80 -3.85 -8.92
CA ALA A 31 24.56 -2.91 -8.10
C ALA A 31 24.59 -3.30 -6.62
N VAL A 32 23.52 -3.95 -6.11
CA VAL A 32 23.37 -4.33 -4.69
C VAL A 32 23.01 -5.82 -4.53
N PRO A 33 23.89 -6.76 -4.85
CA PRO A 33 23.56 -8.18 -4.99
C PRO A 33 23.14 -8.87 -3.68
N ASN A 34 23.34 -8.23 -2.53
CA ASN A 34 23.03 -8.80 -1.20
C ASN A 34 21.76 -8.18 -0.57
N VAL A 35 20.97 -7.44 -1.33
CA VAL A 35 19.72 -6.81 -0.86
C VAL A 35 18.57 -7.37 -1.68
N GLU A 36 17.50 -7.82 -1.02
CA GLU A 36 16.26 -8.18 -1.70
C GLU A 36 15.65 -6.94 -2.35
N VAL A 37 15.26 -7.07 -3.61
CA VAL A 37 14.72 -5.95 -4.40
C VAL A 37 13.28 -6.23 -4.76
N GLY A 38 12.42 -5.27 -4.40
CA GLY A 38 11.01 -5.25 -4.77
C GLY A 38 10.64 -4.01 -5.59
N TYR A 39 9.41 -4.00 -6.00
CA TYR A 39 8.71 -2.87 -6.60
C TYR A 39 7.44 -2.62 -5.80
N VAL A 40 7.08 -1.36 -5.56
CA VAL A 40 5.88 -0.98 -4.82
C VAL A 40 4.81 -0.53 -5.79
N ASP A 41 3.64 -1.20 -5.77
CA ASP A 41 2.45 -0.75 -6.53
C ASP A 41 1.17 -1.36 -5.96
N ALA A 42 0.02 -0.97 -6.52
CA ALA A 42 -1.27 -1.55 -6.21
C ALA A 42 -1.22 -3.09 -6.39
N TYR A 43 -1.84 -3.81 -5.48
CA TYR A 43 -1.78 -5.27 -5.39
C TYR A 43 -2.08 -5.99 -6.71
N TYR A 44 -3.00 -5.48 -7.53
CA TYR A 44 -3.41 -6.09 -8.80
C TYR A 44 -2.36 -5.93 -9.92
N GLU A 45 -1.47 -4.94 -9.83
CA GLU A 45 -0.39 -4.75 -10.81
C GLU A 45 0.52 -5.97 -10.89
N PHE A 46 0.69 -6.70 -9.80
CA PHE A 46 1.49 -7.91 -9.77
C PHE A 46 0.82 -9.10 -10.48
N THR A 47 -0.50 -9.14 -10.53
CA THR A 47 -1.26 -10.12 -11.33
C THR A 47 -1.27 -9.73 -12.80
N ASP A 48 -1.49 -8.48 -13.10
CA ASP A 48 -1.63 -7.96 -14.47
C ASP A 48 -0.29 -7.89 -15.21
N ARG A 49 0.82 -7.78 -14.45
CA ARG A 49 2.20 -7.64 -14.98
C ARG A 49 3.15 -8.70 -14.43
N PRO A 50 2.97 -9.97 -14.83
CA PRO A 50 3.76 -11.08 -14.27
C PRO A 50 5.27 -10.94 -14.51
N LYS A 51 5.73 -10.22 -15.53
CA LYS A 51 7.14 -9.99 -15.78
C LYS A 51 7.79 -9.08 -14.73
N ILE A 52 7.06 -8.07 -14.24
CA ILE A 52 7.51 -7.24 -13.11
C ILE A 52 7.61 -8.11 -11.86
N THR A 53 6.56 -8.89 -11.59
CA THR A 53 6.53 -9.85 -10.47
C THR A 53 7.71 -10.82 -10.52
N GLU A 54 8.05 -11.34 -11.68
CA GLU A 54 9.21 -12.22 -11.88
C GLU A 54 10.55 -11.52 -11.63
N ALA A 55 10.68 -10.24 -12.00
CA ALA A 55 11.89 -9.46 -11.83
C ALA A 55 12.19 -9.12 -10.35
N CYS A 56 11.17 -9.06 -9.49
CA CYS A 56 11.27 -8.77 -8.07
C CYS A 56 11.71 -10.00 -7.24
N ASP A 57 12.42 -9.79 -6.13
CA ASP A 57 12.70 -10.82 -5.12
C ASP A 57 11.57 -10.89 -4.09
N VAL A 58 10.99 -9.75 -3.76
CA VAL A 58 9.89 -9.54 -2.82
C VAL A 58 8.78 -8.73 -3.46
N ILE A 59 7.53 -9.01 -3.11
CA ILE A 59 6.35 -8.27 -3.58
C ILE A 59 5.99 -7.22 -2.53
N LEU A 60 5.91 -5.97 -2.95
CA LEU A 60 5.62 -4.81 -2.10
C LEU A 60 4.28 -4.21 -2.55
N ALA A 61 3.19 -4.65 -1.92
CA ALA A 61 1.84 -4.38 -2.39
C ALA A 61 1.13 -3.28 -1.59
N ASN A 62 0.63 -2.25 -2.28
CA ASN A 62 -0.29 -1.28 -1.71
C ASN A 62 -1.72 -1.83 -1.73
N CYS A 63 -2.38 -1.87 -0.57
CA CYS A 63 -3.69 -2.46 -0.38
C CYS A 63 -4.64 -1.45 0.30
N TYR A 64 -5.48 -0.78 -0.48
CA TYR A 64 -6.37 0.26 0.01
C TYR A 64 -7.85 -0.04 -0.26
N PRO A 65 -8.56 -0.72 0.65
CA PRO A 65 -10.01 -0.87 0.52
C PRO A 65 -10.77 0.45 0.37
N TYR A 66 -10.25 1.53 0.97
CA TYR A 66 -10.83 2.86 0.84
C TYR A 66 -10.92 3.32 -0.63
N TRP A 67 -9.82 3.24 -1.38
CA TRP A 67 -9.77 3.68 -2.78
C TRP A 67 -10.60 2.81 -3.74
N GLU A 68 -10.94 1.60 -3.30
CA GLU A 68 -11.86 0.69 -3.99
C GLU A 68 -13.34 0.94 -3.62
N ALA A 69 -13.64 2.05 -2.94
CA ALA A 69 -14.98 2.39 -2.46
C ALA A 69 -15.64 1.28 -1.63
N CYS A 70 -14.86 0.57 -0.80
CA CYS A 70 -15.35 -0.51 0.03
C CYS A 70 -15.99 0.01 1.33
N HIS A 71 -17.14 -0.52 1.73
CA HIS A 71 -17.72 -0.20 3.04
C HIS A 71 -16.81 -0.70 4.17
N LEU A 72 -16.69 0.08 5.26
CA LEU A 72 -15.80 -0.23 6.38
C LEU A 72 -16.00 -1.65 6.93
N ASP A 73 -17.24 -2.11 7.07
CA ASP A 73 -17.57 -3.43 7.63
C ASP A 73 -16.94 -4.59 6.83
N TYR A 74 -16.68 -4.38 5.55
CA TYR A 74 -16.07 -5.37 4.66
C TYR A 74 -14.59 -5.07 4.34
N SER A 75 -14.06 -3.95 4.84
CA SER A 75 -12.73 -3.48 4.47
C SER A 75 -11.61 -4.46 4.83
N LEU A 76 -11.67 -5.07 6.03
CA LEU A 76 -10.69 -6.07 6.42
C LEU A 76 -10.78 -7.34 5.57
N LEU A 77 -11.99 -7.81 5.25
CA LEU A 77 -12.19 -8.96 4.39
C LEU A 77 -11.62 -8.69 3.00
N TYR A 78 -11.86 -7.50 2.47
CA TYR A 78 -11.36 -7.10 1.16
C TYR A 78 -9.83 -6.92 1.16
N MET A 79 -9.25 -6.33 2.21
CA MET A 79 -7.80 -6.25 2.36
C MET A 79 -7.13 -7.63 2.39
N LYS A 80 -7.74 -8.59 3.10
CA LYS A 80 -7.29 -10.00 3.07
C LYS A 80 -7.32 -10.59 1.67
N GLN A 81 -8.34 -10.28 0.87
CA GLN A 81 -8.42 -10.72 -0.52
C GLN A 81 -7.31 -10.09 -1.37
N MET A 82 -7.08 -8.76 -1.27
CA MET A 82 -5.98 -8.07 -1.97
C MET A 82 -4.63 -8.73 -1.67
N TYR A 83 -4.36 -8.98 -0.38
CA TYR A 83 -3.14 -9.66 0.06
C TYR A 83 -3.03 -11.08 -0.52
N GLN A 84 -4.13 -11.85 -0.53
CA GLN A 84 -4.13 -13.18 -1.13
C GLN A 84 -3.91 -13.17 -2.65
N GLU A 85 -4.35 -12.13 -3.34
CA GLU A 85 -4.05 -11.95 -4.76
C GLU A 85 -2.56 -11.68 -4.99
N ALA A 86 -1.96 -10.79 -4.20
CA ALA A 86 -0.52 -10.55 -4.25
C ALA A 86 0.30 -11.80 -3.92
N LEU A 87 -0.12 -12.63 -2.94
CA LEU A 87 0.51 -13.92 -2.63
C LEU A 87 0.46 -14.88 -3.80
N ARG A 88 -0.71 -15.00 -4.47
CA ARG A 88 -0.85 -15.87 -5.65
C ARG A 88 0.02 -15.41 -6.80
N ALA A 89 0.06 -14.08 -7.06
CA ALA A 89 0.92 -13.49 -8.09
C ALA A 89 2.40 -13.75 -7.79
N GLY A 90 2.79 -13.62 -6.52
CA GLY A 90 4.18 -13.79 -6.04
C GLY A 90 4.73 -15.21 -6.14
N LYS A 91 3.87 -16.25 -6.28
CA LYS A 91 4.28 -17.65 -6.46
C LYS A 91 5.31 -18.13 -5.43
N GLY A 92 5.09 -17.81 -4.16
CA GLY A 92 5.96 -18.19 -3.03
C GLY A 92 7.01 -17.15 -2.64
N LYS A 93 7.08 -16.01 -3.31
CA LYS A 93 7.87 -14.88 -2.83
C LYS A 93 7.24 -14.28 -1.58
N LYS A 94 8.06 -13.66 -0.73
CA LYS A 94 7.58 -12.85 0.39
C LYS A 94 6.69 -11.71 -0.14
N VAL A 95 5.59 -11.46 0.54
CA VAL A 95 4.70 -10.32 0.26
C VAL A 95 4.65 -9.44 1.50
N ILE A 96 4.82 -8.15 1.32
CA ILE A 96 4.70 -7.12 2.35
C ILE A 96 3.61 -6.14 1.90
N ILE A 97 2.70 -5.81 2.77
CA ILE A 97 1.78 -4.69 2.55
C ILE A 97 2.54 -3.41 2.84
N THR A 98 2.89 -2.68 1.78
CA THR A 98 3.70 -1.46 1.89
C THR A 98 2.90 -0.23 2.23
N GLU A 99 1.61 -0.22 1.88
CA GLU A 99 0.71 0.84 2.27
C GLU A 99 -0.71 0.30 2.46
N THR A 100 -1.34 0.71 3.53
CA THR A 100 -2.78 0.58 3.78
C THR A 100 -3.21 1.64 4.78
N GLY A 101 -4.45 2.14 4.68
CA GLY A 101 -4.95 3.17 5.59
C GLY A 101 -6.41 3.51 5.33
N TRP A 102 -6.92 4.41 6.16
CA TRP A 102 -8.25 4.99 6.05
C TRP A 102 -8.23 6.45 6.50
N PRO A 103 -8.72 7.41 5.69
CA PRO A 103 -8.66 8.83 6.05
C PRO A 103 -9.69 9.15 7.16
N SER A 104 -9.31 10.08 8.03
CA SER A 104 -10.14 10.49 9.17
C SER A 104 -11.08 11.64 8.86
N GLN A 105 -10.93 12.30 7.71
CA GLN A 105 -11.76 13.43 7.27
C GLN A 105 -11.75 13.50 5.73
N GLY A 106 -12.71 14.22 5.18
CA GLY A 106 -12.84 14.46 3.74
C GLY A 106 -14.17 13.98 3.18
N SER A 107 -14.30 14.02 1.87
CA SER A 107 -15.50 13.59 1.15
C SER A 107 -15.56 12.07 1.01
N ASP A 108 -16.78 11.54 0.94
CA ASP A 108 -17.01 10.12 0.70
C ASP A 108 -16.53 9.69 -0.68
N LEU A 109 -15.98 8.48 -0.76
CA LEU A 109 -15.73 7.79 -2.01
C LEU A 109 -16.68 6.59 -2.11
N GLY A 110 -17.80 6.76 -2.83
CA GLY A 110 -18.84 5.76 -2.88
C GLY A 110 -19.40 5.43 -1.49
N VAL A 111 -19.16 4.21 -0.99
CA VAL A 111 -19.56 3.79 0.35
C VAL A 111 -18.40 3.77 1.36
N SER A 112 -17.23 4.25 0.95
CA SER A 112 -16.12 4.51 1.88
C SER A 112 -16.29 5.89 2.52
N HIS A 113 -16.54 5.94 3.82
CA HIS A 113 -16.79 7.18 4.56
C HIS A 113 -15.60 7.54 5.43
N PRO A 114 -14.90 8.68 5.16
CA PRO A 114 -13.84 9.18 6.04
C PRO A 114 -14.45 9.66 7.37
N SER A 115 -13.90 9.17 8.47
CA SER A 115 -14.23 9.69 9.80
C SER A 115 -13.17 9.23 10.81
N TYR A 116 -13.06 9.92 11.96
CA TYR A 116 -12.17 9.49 13.05
C TYR A 116 -12.48 8.08 13.52
N GLU A 117 -13.77 7.76 13.68
CA GLU A 117 -14.22 6.44 14.13
C GLU A 117 -13.85 5.36 13.11
N ASN A 118 -14.10 5.60 11.82
CA ASN A 118 -13.81 4.64 10.76
C ASN A 118 -12.29 4.44 10.59
N ALA A 119 -11.51 5.52 10.66
CA ALA A 119 -10.05 5.45 10.57
C ALA A 119 -9.45 4.64 11.75
N LEU A 120 -9.91 4.89 12.97
CA LEU A 120 -9.50 4.14 14.15
C LEU A 120 -9.90 2.66 14.06
N THR A 121 -11.15 2.39 13.66
CA THR A 121 -11.66 1.02 13.51
C THR A 121 -10.88 0.25 12.45
N TYR A 122 -10.60 0.87 11.31
CA TYR A 122 -9.79 0.27 10.27
C TYR A 122 -8.37 -0.02 10.76
N PHE A 123 -7.72 0.94 11.41
CA PHE A 123 -6.37 0.79 11.96
C PHE A 123 -6.29 -0.40 12.92
N ILE A 124 -7.20 -0.45 13.92
CA ILE A 124 -7.21 -1.53 14.91
C ILE A 124 -7.40 -2.90 14.24
N ASN A 125 -8.37 -3.01 13.32
CA ASN A 125 -8.65 -4.27 12.64
C ASN A 125 -7.48 -4.73 11.76
N ALA A 126 -6.84 -3.80 11.04
CA ALA A 126 -5.68 -4.09 10.22
C ALA A 126 -4.49 -4.55 11.07
N GLN A 127 -4.19 -3.87 12.19
CA GLN A 127 -3.09 -4.24 13.09
C GLN A 127 -3.33 -5.59 13.77
N LEU A 128 -4.53 -5.82 14.30
CA LEU A 128 -4.86 -7.11 14.93
C LEU A 128 -4.72 -8.27 13.94
N TRP A 129 -5.16 -8.10 12.71
CA TRP A 129 -4.98 -9.12 11.69
C TRP A 129 -3.52 -9.33 11.31
N SER A 130 -2.77 -8.25 11.10
CA SER A 130 -1.33 -8.32 10.80
C SER A 130 -0.57 -9.09 11.88
N ASP A 131 -0.83 -8.79 13.15
CA ASP A 131 -0.22 -9.49 14.28
C ASP A 131 -0.65 -10.98 14.36
N GLN A 132 -1.93 -11.25 14.17
CA GLN A 132 -2.47 -12.61 14.27
C GLN A 132 -1.90 -13.53 13.17
N ASP A 133 -1.83 -13.05 11.94
CA ASP A 133 -1.41 -13.82 10.77
C ASP A 133 0.09 -13.61 10.44
N GLN A 134 0.83 -12.85 11.28
CA GLN A 134 2.26 -12.55 11.13
C GLN A 134 2.59 -11.95 9.75
N ILE A 135 1.81 -10.95 9.36
CA ILE A 135 1.96 -10.24 8.07
C ILE A 135 2.74 -8.96 8.27
N ASP A 136 3.81 -8.79 7.52
CA ASP A 136 4.55 -7.54 7.48
C ASP A 136 3.69 -6.46 6.79
N MET A 137 3.40 -5.36 7.52
CA MET A 137 2.54 -4.29 7.04
C MET A 137 3.03 -2.92 7.50
N PHE A 138 3.00 -1.96 6.59
CA PHE A 138 3.16 -0.53 6.90
C PHE A 138 1.82 0.16 6.81
N TYR A 139 1.47 0.89 7.87
CA TYR A 139 0.25 1.69 7.89
C TYR A 139 0.51 3.10 7.35
N PHE A 140 -0.32 3.53 6.45
CA PHE A 140 -0.26 4.87 5.87
C PHE A 140 -1.35 5.75 6.50
N SER A 141 -0.98 6.73 7.37
CA SER A 141 0.39 7.11 7.63
C SER A 141 0.59 7.52 9.10
N SER A 142 1.82 7.83 9.48
CA SER A 142 2.07 8.32 10.85
C SER A 142 1.47 9.70 11.08
N PHE A 143 1.66 10.65 10.15
CA PHE A 143 1.24 12.05 10.30
C PHE A 143 0.32 12.50 9.18
N ASP A 144 -0.53 13.47 9.49
CA ASP A 144 -1.29 14.20 8.49
C ASP A 144 -0.36 15.03 7.60
N GLU A 145 -0.58 14.95 6.28
CA GLU A 145 0.26 15.59 5.27
C GLU A 145 -0.54 16.65 4.51
N SER A 146 -0.68 17.84 5.09
CA SER A 146 -1.54 18.92 4.57
C SER A 146 -1.24 19.35 3.12
N TRP A 147 -0.04 19.05 2.61
CA TRP A 147 0.37 19.35 1.24
C TRP A 147 -0.26 18.41 0.19
N LYS A 148 -0.83 17.28 0.59
CA LYS A 148 -1.48 16.31 -0.29
C LYS A 148 -2.90 16.69 -0.71
N VAL A 149 -3.47 17.74 -0.13
CA VAL A 149 -4.78 18.26 -0.58
C VAL A 149 -4.69 18.67 -2.05
N GLY A 150 -5.60 18.16 -2.85
CA GLY A 150 -5.66 18.39 -4.30
C GLY A 150 -4.99 17.30 -5.14
N ILE A 151 -3.94 16.63 -4.67
CA ILE A 151 -3.34 15.49 -5.36
C ILE A 151 -4.20 14.23 -5.14
N GLU A 152 -4.58 13.97 -3.88
CA GLU A 152 -5.41 12.85 -3.45
C GLU A 152 -6.84 13.29 -3.07
N GLY A 153 -7.30 14.42 -3.62
CA GLY A 153 -8.55 15.03 -3.20
C GLY A 153 -8.45 15.67 -1.80
N ASP A 154 -9.59 15.93 -1.17
CA ASP A 154 -9.67 16.53 0.16
C ASP A 154 -9.29 15.55 1.30
N VAL A 155 -9.32 14.26 1.05
CA VAL A 155 -8.91 13.22 2.00
C VAL A 155 -7.39 13.13 2.15
N GLY A 156 -6.62 13.57 1.16
CA GLY A 156 -5.17 13.42 1.09
C GLY A 156 -4.41 13.93 2.31
N ALA A 157 -4.94 14.95 2.98
CA ALA A 157 -4.34 15.54 4.17
C ALA A 157 -4.61 14.77 5.48
N PHE A 158 -5.43 13.72 5.50
CA PHE A 158 -6.03 13.21 6.74
C PHE A 158 -5.81 11.71 7.01
N TRP A 159 -4.73 11.16 6.48
CA TRP A 159 -4.38 9.73 6.64
C TRP A 159 -3.59 9.42 7.91
N GLY A 160 -3.04 10.44 8.59
CA GLY A 160 -2.18 10.25 9.75
C GLY A 160 -2.88 9.71 10.98
N LEU A 161 -2.13 8.97 11.80
CA LEU A 161 -2.51 8.65 13.19
C LEU A 161 -2.33 9.89 14.09
N TRP A 162 -1.37 10.73 13.78
CA TRP A 162 -1.15 12.05 14.38
C TRP A 162 -1.56 13.16 13.42
N ASP A 163 -2.07 14.25 13.95
CA ASP A 163 -2.36 15.45 13.18
C ASP A 163 -1.06 16.17 12.74
N LYS A 164 -1.20 17.22 11.94
CA LYS A 164 -0.07 18.05 11.49
C LYS A 164 0.73 18.75 12.59
N ASN A 165 0.24 18.77 13.83
CA ASN A 165 0.89 19.33 15.02
C ASN A 165 1.45 18.23 15.93
N GLU A 166 1.60 17.02 15.43
CA GLU A 166 2.12 15.85 16.16
C GLU A 166 1.24 15.43 17.35
N LYS A 167 -0.05 15.79 17.34
CA LYS A 167 -1.02 15.35 18.32
C LYS A 167 -1.69 14.06 17.86
N LEU A 168 -1.65 13.02 18.70
CA LEU A 168 -2.39 11.77 18.45
C LEU A 168 -3.89 12.06 18.30
N LYS A 169 -4.50 11.50 17.26
CA LYS A 169 -5.92 11.73 16.94
C LYS A 169 -6.88 10.86 17.74
N PHE A 170 -6.43 9.72 18.25
CA PHE A 170 -7.27 8.68 18.85
C PHE A 170 -6.89 8.42 20.30
#